data_ab19fd82e7753ca33720a208ffc3d64a
#
_entry.id   ab19fd82e7753ca33720a208ffc3d64a
#
_cell.length_a   1.000
_cell.length_b   1.000
_cell.length_c   1.000
_cell.angle_alpha   90.00
_cell.angle_beta   90.00
_cell.angle_gamma   90.00
#
_symmetry.space_group_name_H-M   'P 1'
#
loop_
_entity.id
_entity.type
_entity.pdbx_description
1 polymer ?
#
loop_
_entity_poly.entity_id
_entity_poly.type
_entity_poly.pdbx_seq_one_letter_code
_entity_poly.pdbx_strand_id
1 'polypeptide(L)'
;MTLPTDTENTETESRPRRQKSPKKTARNVLLGFAAVVVIAGLIGGAYIFNLAQTFNSGTTKIESAFPDEATRPQKTQPANGAAAPMNILVMGSDTRGSDELDVDTAAATNQRADTLMLVHIPADRKNVYAVSLMRDLWVNIPGKGESKINGALALGGVPLMVQTVESLFQQRIDHVAMVDFEGFKGLTDALGGVEVDVKIPFAPASGPMKGHYYAAGKQTLNGDEALAFVRERKSFSDGDYQRVRNQQTYMKAIISKTIARDTLTNPVTVNSMVSAVSPFVSVDKSFDAAAIGGLALGLKDIRANDTVMFTLPTLGTGTSLDGQSIVVADTNAISEIAAALSKDQLGAYVTAHALEKGN
;
A
#
# COMPACT_ATOMS: atom_id res chain seq x y z
N MET A 1 15.53 -110.75 -11.43
CA MET A 1 16.54 -109.92 -10.78
C MET A 1 16.31 -108.47 -11.22
N THR A 2 15.45 -107.80 -10.56
CA THR A 2 15.03 -106.43 -10.97
C THR A 2 14.98 -105.60 -9.67
N LEU A 3 15.77 -104.55 -9.61
CA LEU A 3 15.85 -103.59 -8.53
C LEU A 3 14.73 -102.55 -8.71
N PRO A 4 14.14 -102.05 -7.63
CA PRO A 4 13.20 -100.91 -7.70
C PRO A 4 13.93 -99.59 -7.64
N THR A 5 13.49 -98.63 -8.38
CA THR A 5 13.92 -97.22 -8.40
C THR A 5 13.07 -96.45 -7.39
N ASP A 6 13.72 -95.95 -6.33
CA ASP A 6 13.15 -94.99 -5.41
C ASP A 6 13.10 -93.60 -6.07
N THR A 7 11.91 -93.02 -6.17
CA THR A 7 11.66 -91.61 -6.54
C THR A 7 11.44 -90.82 -5.27
N GLU A 8 12.40 -90.00 -4.89
CA GLU A 8 12.39 -89.07 -3.76
C GLU A 8 11.60 -87.85 -4.19
N ASN A 9 10.44 -87.66 -3.50
CA ASN A 9 9.54 -86.58 -3.75
C ASN A 9 9.87 -85.40 -2.82
N THR A 10 10.59 -84.41 -3.32
CA THR A 10 10.95 -83.21 -2.55
C THR A 10 9.74 -82.23 -2.60
N GLU A 11 8.93 -82.27 -1.54
CA GLU A 11 7.92 -81.26 -1.29
C GLU A 11 8.59 -79.90 -0.91
N THR A 12 8.49 -78.91 -1.84
CA THR A 12 8.95 -77.56 -1.55
C THR A 12 7.84 -76.82 -0.78
N GLU A 13 8.05 -76.70 0.52
CA GLU A 13 7.15 -75.94 1.42
C GLU A 13 7.19 -74.44 1.05
N SER A 14 6.15 -73.97 0.36
CA SER A 14 5.96 -72.55 0.06
C SER A 14 5.47 -71.81 1.31
N ARG A 15 6.35 -71.03 1.94
CA ARG A 15 5.98 -70.12 3.05
C ARG A 15 4.91 -69.13 2.59
N PRO A 16 3.80 -68.94 3.34
CA PRO A 16 2.73 -68.03 2.97
C PRO A 16 3.25 -66.59 3.03
N ARG A 17 3.19 -65.88 1.89
CA ARG A 17 3.48 -64.47 1.78
C ARG A 17 2.44 -63.70 2.61
N ARG A 18 2.89 -63.10 3.73
CA ARG A 18 2.03 -62.34 4.65
C ARG A 18 1.42 -61.14 3.90
N GLN A 19 0.17 -61.26 3.44
CA GLN A 19 -0.56 -60.19 2.83
C GLN A 19 -0.82 -59.09 3.87
N LYS A 20 -0.20 -57.92 3.67
CA LYS A 20 -0.46 -56.74 4.50
C LYS A 20 -1.91 -56.33 4.28
N SER A 21 -2.74 -56.28 5.32
CA SER A 21 -4.15 -55.94 5.23
C SER A 21 -4.34 -54.55 4.59
N PRO A 22 -5.13 -54.39 3.53
CA PRO A 22 -5.26 -53.13 2.79
C PRO A 22 -5.78 -51.96 3.66
N LYS A 23 -6.50 -52.26 4.73
CA LYS A 23 -7.01 -51.27 5.71
C LYS A 23 -5.91 -50.58 6.52
N LYS A 24 -4.82 -51.33 6.91
CA LYS A 24 -3.70 -50.74 7.64
C LYS A 24 -2.84 -49.84 6.75
N THR A 25 -2.66 -50.22 5.50
CA THR A 25 -1.90 -49.41 4.51
C THR A 25 -2.64 -48.12 4.20
N ALA A 26 -3.96 -48.15 3.94
CA ALA A 26 -4.78 -46.96 3.69
C ALA A 26 -4.78 -45.99 4.90
N ARG A 27 -4.86 -46.50 6.13
CA ARG A 27 -4.78 -45.67 7.34
C ARG A 27 -3.41 -44.99 7.49
N ASN A 28 -2.30 -45.73 7.22
CA ASN A 28 -0.96 -45.17 7.32
C ASN A 28 -0.71 -44.09 6.21
N VAL A 29 -1.25 -44.27 5.02
CA VAL A 29 -1.21 -43.27 3.95
C VAL A 29 -2.00 -42.02 4.34
N LEU A 30 -3.21 -42.18 4.91
CA LEU A 30 -4.03 -41.07 5.39
C LEU A 30 -3.33 -40.34 6.54
N LEU A 31 -2.75 -41.03 7.50
CA LEU A 31 -1.97 -40.43 8.60
C LEU A 31 -0.73 -39.69 8.07
N GLY A 32 -0.04 -40.26 7.08
CA GLY A 32 1.10 -39.62 6.43
C GLY A 32 0.68 -38.34 5.70
N PHE A 33 -0.41 -38.39 4.97
CA PHE A 33 -0.96 -37.18 4.31
C PHE A 33 -1.39 -36.12 5.34
N ALA A 34 -2.10 -36.51 6.40
CA ALA A 34 -2.48 -35.60 7.47
C ALA A 34 -1.25 -34.96 8.16
N ALA A 35 -0.18 -35.73 8.38
CA ALA A 35 1.08 -35.21 8.94
C ALA A 35 1.72 -34.16 7.99
N VAL A 36 1.74 -34.43 6.68
CA VAL A 36 2.26 -33.48 5.68
C VAL A 36 1.44 -32.19 5.67
N VAL A 37 0.12 -32.27 5.73
CA VAL A 37 -0.77 -31.10 5.80
C VAL A 37 -0.53 -30.28 7.08
N VAL A 38 -0.38 -30.96 8.22
CA VAL A 38 -0.06 -30.29 9.50
C VAL A 38 1.31 -29.62 9.45
N ILE A 39 2.33 -30.28 8.92
CA ILE A 39 3.68 -29.71 8.78
C ILE A 39 3.65 -28.49 7.84
N ALA A 40 2.97 -28.60 6.69
CA ALA A 40 2.81 -27.48 5.78
C ALA A 40 2.07 -26.29 6.43
N GLY A 41 1.02 -26.57 7.21
CA GLY A 41 0.30 -25.56 8.00
C GLY A 41 1.19 -24.88 9.06
N LEU A 42 2.03 -25.64 9.75
CA LEU A 42 2.98 -25.10 10.73
C LEU A 42 4.06 -24.24 10.07
N ILE A 43 4.60 -24.65 8.93
CA ILE A 43 5.59 -23.87 8.17
C ILE A 43 4.94 -22.57 7.66
N GLY A 44 3.75 -22.66 7.06
CA GLY A 44 2.99 -21.48 6.60
C GLY A 44 2.65 -20.53 7.75
N GLY A 45 2.19 -21.07 8.89
CA GLY A 45 1.89 -20.28 10.09
C GLY A 45 3.13 -19.59 10.66
N ALA A 46 4.27 -20.30 10.75
CA ALA A 46 5.53 -19.72 11.20
C ALA A 46 6.04 -18.63 10.25
N TYR A 47 5.87 -18.80 8.94
CA TYR A 47 6.23 -17.79 7.95
C TYR A 47 5.38 -16.52 8.11
N ILE A 48 4.05 -16.66 8.21
CA ILE A 48 3.13 -15.51 8.40
C ILE A 48 3.43 -14.82 9.74
N PHE A 49 3.68 -15.59 10.81
CA PHE A 49 4.05 -15.01 12.10
C PHE A 49 5.37 -14.23 12.03
N ASN A 50 6.39 -14.76 11.35
CA ASN A 50 7.66 -14.06 11.16
C ASN A 50 7.47 -12.77 10.38
N LEU A 51 6.67 -12.80 9.31
CA LEU A 51 6.36 -11.62 8.48
C LEU A 51 5.65 -10.53 9.31
N ALA A 52 4.66 -10.95 10.11
CA ALA A 52 3.94 -10.05 11.02
C ALA A 52 4.87 -9.45 12.09
N GLN A 53 5.76 -10.27 12.65
CA GLN A 53 6.76 -9.81 13.63
C GLN A 53 7.71 -8.80 12.99
N THR A 54 8.25 -9.09 11.79
CA THR A 54 9.14 -8.18 11.05
C THR A 54 8.47 -6.84 10.81
N PHE A 55 7.20 -6.85 10.38
CA PHE A 55 6.44 -5.61 10.18
C PHE A 55 6.23 -4.85 11.49
N ASN A 56 5.67 -5.52 12.50
CA ASN A 56 5.29 -4.86 13.77
C ASN A 56 6.50 -4.32 14.55
N SER A 57 7.64 -5.01 14.49
CA SER A 57 8.87 -4.56 15.17
C SER A 57 9.69 -3.58 14.34
N GLY A 58 9.55 -3.62 13.02
CA GLY A 58 10.27 -2.73 12.11
C GLY A 58 9.61 -1.37 11.91
N THR A 59 8.26 -1.29 11.98
CA THR A 59 7.54 -0.04 11.75
C THR A 59 7.51 0.85 12.98
N THR A 60 7.61 2.16 12.75
CA THR A 60 7.37 3.16 13.80
C THR A 60 5.86 3.32 14.04
N LYS A 61 5.44 3.33 15.31
CA LYS A 61 4.04 3.59 15.67
C LYS A 61 3.84 5.06 15.96
N ILE A 62 2.90 5.69 15.28
CA ILE A 62 2.50 7.07 15.54
C ILE A 62 1.59 7.05 16.76
N GLU A 63 2.10 7.51 17.90
CA GLU A 63 1.40 7.47 19.19
C GLU A 63 0.10 8.28 19.16
N SER A 64 0.15 9.47 18.55
CA SER A 64 -0.96 10.43 18.45
C SER A 64 -1.28 10.70 16.97
N ALA A 65 -1.70 9.67 16.22
CA ALA A 65 -2.02 9.82 14.78
C ALA A 65 -3.30 10.62 14.52
N PHE A 66 -4.23 10.65 15.46
CA PHE A 66 -5.57 11.22 15.28
C PHE A 66 -5.83 12.42 16.20
N PRO A 67 -6.65 13.39 15.74
CA PRO A 67 -7.11 14.48 16.60
C PRO A 67 -8.06 13.97 17.67
N ASP A 68 -8.48 14.87 18.58
CA ASP A 68 -9.48 14.57 19.60
C ASP A 68 -10.74 13.98 18.97
N GLU A 69 -11.18 12.85 19.51
CA GLU A 69 -12.33 12.08 19.01
C GLU A 69 -13.60 12.95 18.88
N ALA A 70 -13.79 13.91 19.79
CA ALA A 70 -14.93 14.82 19.78
C ALA A 70 -14.96 15.76 18.56
N THR A 71 -13.81 15.96 17.89
CA THR A 71 -13.68 16.85 16.72
C THR A 71 -13.75 16.10 15.38
N ARG A 72 -13.79 14.79 15.42
CA ARG A 72 -13.74 13.94 14.24
C ARG A 72 -15.14 13.69 13.64
N PRO A 73 -15.25 13.52 12.32
CA PRO A 73 -16.49 13.04 11.69
C PRO A 73 -16.89 11.69 12.29
N GLN A 74 -18.19 11.43 12.33
CA GLN A 74 -18.70 10.14 12.77
C GLN A 74 -18.24 9.02 11.84
N LYS A 75 -17.91 7.87 12.43
CA LYS A 75 -17.55 6.69 11.65
C LYS A 75 -18.78 6.16 10.89
N THR A 76 -18.61 5.94 9.59
CA THR A 76 -19.67 5.31 8.77
C THR A 76 -19.99 3.93 9.32
N GLN A 77 -21.25 3.73 9.72
CA GLN A 77 -21.71 2.44 10.21
C GLN A 77 -22.10 1.55 9.03
N PRO A 78 -21.60 0.31 8.94
CA PRO A 78 -21.99 -0.58 7.87
C PRO A 78 -23.46 -1.00 8.05
N ALA A 79 -24.20 -1.06 6.97
CA ALA A 79 -25.53 -1.65 7.00
C ALA A 79 -25.43 -3.17 7.22
N ASN A 80 -26.20 -3.72 8.15
CA ASN A 80 -26.44 -5.16 8.34
C ASN A 80 -25.18 -6.04 8.46
N GLY A 81 -24.13 -5.59 9.19
CA GLY A 81 -22.93 -6.39 9.44
C GLY A 81 -21.99 -6.55 8.23
N ALA A 82 -22.20 -5.79 7.16
CA ALA A 82 -21.25 -5.67 6.05
C ALA A 82 -19.93 -5.01 6.52
N ALA A 83 -18.85 -5.17 5.75
CA ALA A 83 -17.63 -4.41 6.00
C ALA A 83 -17.92 -2.90 5.85
N ALA A 84 -17.37 -2.07 6.73
CA ALA A 84 -17.43 -0.62 6.53
C ALA A 84 -16.48 -0.19 5.39
N PRO A 85 -16.79 0.89 4.65
CA PRO A 85 -15.79 1.54 3.82
C PRO A 85 -14.62 2.01 4.69
N MET A 86 -13.43 2.15 4.12
CA MET A 86 -12.21 2.50 4.85
C MET A 86 -11.49 3.64 4.14
N ASN A 87 -11.06 4.64 4.91
CA ASN A 87 -10.27 5.76 4.44
C ASN A 87 -8.88 5.71 5.06
N ILE A 88 -7.84 5.67 4.24
CA ILE A 88 -6.44 5.64 4.68
C ILE A 88 -5.76 6.90 4.15
N LEU A 89 -5.14 7.67 5.05
CA LEU A 89 -4.30 8.80 4.67
C LEU A 89 -2.87 8.33 4.48
N VAL A 90 -2.39 8.39 3.24
CA VAL A 90 -1.02 8.03 2.89
C VAL A 90 -0.21 9.30 2.66
N MET A 91 0.93 9.41 3.32
CA MET A 91 1.84 10.55 3.23
C MET A 91 3.24 10.10 2.84
N GLY A 92 3.87 10.84 1.92
CA GLY A 92 5.30 10.73 1.63
C GLY A 92 6.04 11.89 2.27
N SER A 93 7.04 11.59 3.09
CA SER A 93 7.85 12.58 3.79
C SER A 93 9.27 12.62 3.25
N ASP A 94 9.90 13.82 3.28
CA ASP A 94 11.29 14.03 2.89
C ASP A 94 12.26 13.96 4.09
N THR A 95 11.83 13.44 5.22
CA THR A 95 12.70 13.21 6.38
C THR A 95 13.88 12.37 5.95
N ARG A 96 15.05 12.99 5.97
CA ARG A 96 16.32 12.32 5.68
C ARG A 96 16.73 11.59 6.96
N GLY A 97 16.66 10.27 6.95
CA GLY A 97 16.94 9.26 7.94
C GLY A 97 18.09 9.47 8.94
N SER A 98 18.12 10.53 9.68
CA SER A 98 19.15 10.75 10.69
C SER A 98 18.66 11.31 12.02
N ASP A 99 17.48 11.86 12.10
CA ASP A 99 16.98 12.30 13.41
C ASP A 99 15.51 11.89 13.49
N GLU A 100 15.20 11.08 14.49
CA GLU A 100 13.90 10.59 14.91
C GLU A 100 12.76 11.34 14.24
N LEU A 101 11.98 10.59 13.45
CA LEU A 101 10.63 11.01 13.12
C LEU A 101 9.97 11.32 14.48
N ASP A 102 10.04 12.58 14.93
CA ASP A 102 9.28 13.02 16.08
C ASP A 102 7.82 13.14 15.64
N VAL A 103 7.29 11.98 15.20
CA VAL A 103 5.89 11.81 14.77
C VAL A 103 4.93 11.95 15.95
N ASP A 104 5.48 11.93 17.17
CA ASP A 104 4.70 11.93 18.41
C ASP A 104 4.45 13.31 18.98
N THR A 105 5.17 14.33 18.52
CA THR A 105 4.93 15.68 19.00
C THR A 105 3.95 16.42 18.10
N ALA A 106 2.86 16.89 18.68
CA ALA A 106 2.03 17.97 18.14
C ALA A 106 2.82 19.28 18.04
N ALA A 107 4.14 19.24 18.19
CA ALA A 107 5.04 20.37 18.06
C ALA A 107 5.28 20.69 16.59
N ALA A 108 5.42 21.96 16.27
CA ALA A 108 5.80 22.41 14.94
C ALA A 108 7.16 21.80 14.54
N THR A 109 7.17 21.06 13.45
CA THR A 109 8.37 20.44 12.88
C THR A 109 8.67 21.07 11.51
N ASN A 110 9.88 20.88 10.99
CA ASN A 110 10.18 21.28 9.62
C ASN A 110 9.75 20.21 8.58
N GLN A 111 8.99 19.20 9.01
CA GLN A 111 8.52 18.13 8.15
C GLN A 111 7.45 18.63 7.18
N ARG A 112 7.53 18.18 5.95
CA ARG A 112 6.52 18.46 4.90
C ARG A 112 6.13 17.17 4.22
N ALA A 113 4.83 17.01 4.02
CA ALA A 113 4.33 15.95 3.16
C ALA A 113 4.46 16.41 1.70
N ASP A 114 5.37 15.80 0.95
CA ASP A 114 5.55 16.06 -0.48
C ASP A 114 4.53 15.28 -1.33
N THR A 115 4.02 14.18 -0.80
CA THR A 115 2.92 13.39 -1.37
C THR A 115 1.83 13.26 -0.31
N LEU A 116 0.60 13.52 -0.69
CA LEU A 116 -0.58 13.40 0.16
C LEU A 116 -1.68 12.73 -0.63
N MET A 117 -2.19 11.62 -0.13
CA MET A 117 -3.17 10.81 -0.84
C MET A 117 -4.23 10.26 0.12
N LEU A 118 -5.49 10.47 -0.21
CA LEU A 118 -6.62 9.82 0.45
C LEU A 118 -6.96 8.54 -0.33
N VAL A 119 -6.75 7.40 0.30
CA VAL A 119 -7.11 6.08 -0.25
C VAL A 119 -8.45 5.66 0.33
N HIS A 120 -9.44 5.52 -0.53
CA HIS A 120 -10.77 5.04 -0.17
C HIS A 120 -10.99 3.62 -0.68
N ILE A 121 -11.40 2.75 0.21
CA ILE A 121 -11.70 1.34 -0.06
C ILE A 121 -13.17 1.12 0.25
N PRO A 122 -14.04 0.97 -0.78
CA PRO A 122 -15.47 0.76 -0.59
C PRO A 122 -15.79 -0.50 0.24
N ALA A 123 -16.97 -0.53 0.81
CA ALA A 123 -17.47 -1.65 1.60
C ALA A 123 -17.48 -2.97 0.82
N ASP A 124 -17.73 -2.91 -0.48
CA ASP A 124 -17.80 -4.09 -1.35
C ASP A 124 -16.42 -4.67 -1.75
N ARG A 125 -15.31 -3.94 -1.44
CA ARG A 125 -13.92 -4.36 -1.71
C ARG A 125 -13.62 -4.69 -3.18
N LYS A 126 -14.37 -4.11 -4.14
CA LYS A 126 -14.17 -4.36 -5.56
C LYS A 126 -13.23 -3.39 -6.24
N ASN A 127 -13.04 -2.22 -5.66
CA ASN A 127 -12.17 -1.17 -6.17
C ASN A 127 -11.37 -0.53 -5.04
N VAL A 128 -10.29 0.14 -5.42
CA VAL A 128 -9.54 1.05 -4.55
C VAL A 128 -9.44 2.39 -5.27
N TYR A 129 -9.83 3.46 -4.60
CA TYR A 129 -9.74 4.82 -5.13
C TYR A 129 -8.68 5.59 -4.37
N ALA A 130 -7.75 6.23 -5.08
CA ALA A 130 -6.72 7.06 -4.49
C ALA A 130 -6.82 8.49 -5.03
N VAL A 131 -7.17 9.41 -4.15
CA VAL A 131 -7.30 10.84 -4.45
C VAL A 131 -6.01 11.53 -4.04
N SER A 132 -5.20 11.97 -5.00
CA SER A 132 -4.00 12.75 -4.75
C SER A 132 -4.35 14.20 -4.43
N LEU A 133 -3.84 14.71 -3.31
CA LEU A 133 -3.99 16.11 -2.91
C LEU A 133 -2.69 16.86 -3.24
N MET A 134 -2.79 17.95 -3.97
CA MET A 134 -1.61 18.76 -4.27
C MET A 134 -1.10 19.42 -3.00
N ARG A 135 0.19 19.30 -2.71
CA ARG A 135 0.80 19.77 -1.46
C ARG A 135 0.61 21.28 -1.22
N ASP A 136 0.51 22.06 -2.30
CA ASP A 136 0.33 23.51 -2.24
C ASP A 136 -1.15 23.92 -2.33
N LEU A 137 -2.09 22.95 -2.19
CA LEU A 137 -3.53 23.21 -2.13
C LEU A 137 -3.85 24.16 -0.98
N TRP A 138 -4.52 25.28 -1.29
CA TRP A 138 -4.87 26.30 -0.32
C TRP A 138 -6.17 25.94 0.38
N VAL A 139 -6.09 25.70 1.68
CA VAL A 139 -7.20 25.22 2.51
C VAL A 139 -7.20 25.85 3.89
N ASN A 140 -8.32 25.83 4.56
CA ASN A 140 -8.38 26.18 5.97
C ASN A 140 -7.82 25.04 6.83
N ILE A 141 -6.74 25.31 7.57
CA ILE A 141 -6.18 24.39 8.56
C ILE A 141 -6.82 24.71 9.91
N PRO A 142 -7.50 23.75 10.57
CA PRO A 142 -8.22 23.98 11.82
C PRO A 142 -7.34 24.64 12.89
N GLY A 143 -7.81 25.78 13.43
CA GLY A 143 -7.09 26.54 14.45
C GLY A 143 -5.84 27.30 13.97
N LYS A 144 -5.51 27.24 12.66
CA LYS A 144 -4.34 27.93 12.07
C LYS A 144 -4.70 28.89 10.93
N GLY A 145 -5.95 28.81 10.42
CA GLY A 145 -6.42 29.63 9.29
C GLY A 145 -6.02 29.04 7.94
N GLU A 146 -6.15 29.86 6.89
CA GLU A 146 -5.84 29.45 5.51
C GLU A 146 -4.34 29.30 5.28
N SER A 147 -3.95 28.16 4.71
CA SER A 147 -2.55 27.86 4.37
C SER A 147 -2.47 26.74 3.32
N LYS A 148 -1.28 26.46 2.83
CA LYS A 148 -1.03 25.26 2.03
C LYS A 148 -1.23 24.01 2.88
N ILE A 149 -1.92 23.00 2.34
CA ILE A 149 -2.27 21.78 3.08
C ILE A 149 -1.06 21.06 3.67
N ASN A 150 0.11 21.07 2.98
CA ASN A 150 1.34 20.47 3.50
C ASN A 150 1.86 21.16 4.77
N GLY A 151 1.45 22.39 5.02
CA GLY A 151 1.76 23.13 6.25
C GLY A 151 1.10 22.54 7.49
N ALA A 152 0.00 21.80 7.36
CA ALA A 152 -0.67 21.18 8.50
C ALA A 152 0.26 20.23 9.27
N LEU A 153 1.09 19.46 8.55
CA LEU A 153 2.07 18.57 9.17
C LEU A 153 3.12 19.35 9.98
N ALA A 154 3.63 20.45 9.42
CA ALA A 154 4.62 21.29 10.10
C ALA A 154 4.02 22.06 11.29
N LEU A 155 2.73 22.44 11.22
CA LEU A 155 2.06 23.30 12.24
C LEU A 155 1.49 22.52 13.43
N GLY A 156 1.25 21.22 13.28
CA GLY A 156 0.61 20.41 14.34
C GLY A 156 0.69 18.90 14.12
N GLY A 157 1.70 18.46 13.37
CA GLY A 157 1.98 17.03 13.19
C GLY A 157 0.90 16.27 12.44
N VAL A 158 0.95 14.96 12.56
CA VAL A 158 0.00 14.04 11.93
C VAL A 158 -1.46 14.31 12.37
N PRO A 159 -1.76 14.58 13.66
CA PRO A 159 -3.14 14.84 14.06
C PRO A 159 -3.76 16.04 13.35
N LEU A 160 -3.03 17.14 13.18
CA LEU A 160 -3.55 18.32 12.48
C LEU A 160 -3.71 18.08 10.99
N MET A 161 -2.82 17.30 10.38
CA MET A 161 -2.98 16.89 8.98
C MET A 161 -4.25 16.04 8.81
N VAL A 162 -4.46 15.05 9.67
CA VAL A 162 -5.68 14.22 9.67
C VAL A 162 -6.91 15.11 9.84
N GLN A 163 -6.92 15.99 10.84
CA GLN A 163 -8.03 16.92 11.08
C GLN A 163 -8.32 17.80 9.87
N THR A 164 -7.28 18.26 9.17
CA THR A 164 -7.41 19.09 7.97
C THR A 164 -8.08 18.30 6.84
N VAL A 165 -7.66 17.06 6.60
CA VAL A 165 -8.24 16.21 5.54
C VAL A 165 -9.66 15.76 5.92
N GLU A 166 -9.91 15.42 7.19
CA GLU A 166 -11.25 15.11 7.71
C GLU A 166 -12.20 16.30 7.56
N SER A 167 -11.70 17.52 7.84
CA SER A 167 -12.49 18.76 7.67
C SER A 167 -12.78 19.05 6.19
N LEU A 168 -11.83 18.75 5.31
CA LEU A 168 -11.97 18.98 3.87
C LEU A 168 -13.06 18.10 3.25
N PHE A 169 -13.09 16.82 3.60
CA PHE A 169 -14.01 15.85 3.00
C PHE A 169 -15.18 15.47 3.91
N GLN A 170 -15.23 15.96 5.15
CA GLN A 170 -16.23 15.56 6.15
C GLN A 170 -16.31 14.03 6.31
N GLN A 171 -15.16 13.37 6.16
CA GLN A 171 -15.03 11.92 6.26
C GLN A 171 -13.95 11.55 7.26
N ARG A 172 -14.23 10.52 8.04
CA ARG A 172 -13.29 9.99 9.01
C ARG A 172 -12.14 9.27 8.31
N ILE A 173 -10.90 9.49 8.74
CA ILE A 173 -9.72 8.74 8.39
C ILE A 173 -9.58 7.57 9.36
N ASP A 174 -9.59 6.35 8.86
CA ASP A 174 -9.50 5.14 9.67
C ASP A 174 -8.06 4.79 10.02
N HIS A 175 -7.14 4.99 9.07
CA HIS A 175 -5.72 4.70 9.23
C HIS A 175 -4.83 5.78 8.61
N VAL A 176 -3.61 5.85 9.13
CA VAL A 176 -2.55 6.72 8.61
C VAL A 176 -1.31 5.89 8.33
N ALA A 177 -0.71 6.11 7.17
CA ALA A 177 0.58 5.55 6.79
C ALA A 177 1.49 6.67 6.27
N MET A 178 2.70 6.74 6.77
CA MET A 178 3.74 7.65 6.29
C MET A 178 4.93 6.82 5.83
N VAL A 179 5.45 7.13 4.65
CA VAL A 179 6.61 6.45 4.05
C VAL A 179 7.68 7.50 3.79
N ASP A 180 8.90 7.23 4.20
CA ASP A 180 10.04 8.07 3.85
C ASP A 180 10.67 7.66 2.51
N PHE A 181 11.66 8.44 2.05
CA PHE A 181 12.31 8.19 0.76
C PHE A 181 13.16 6.92 0.73
N GLU A 182 13.75 6.51 1.85
CA GLU A 182 14.53 5.27 1.90
C GLU A 182 13.63 4.04 1.80
N GLY A 183 12.47 4.05 2.48
CA GLY A 183 11.46 3.00 2.33
C GLY A 183 10.90 2.90 0.91
N PHE A 184 10.68 4.05 0.27
CA PHE A 184 10.28 4.10 -1.12
C PHE A 184 11.33 3.44 -2.05
N LYS A 185 12.61 3.78 -1.89
CA LYS A 185 13.71 3.18 -2.66
C LYS A 185 13.84 1.69 -2.36
N GLY A 186 13.86 1.33 -1.07
CA GLY A 186 13.97 -0.05 -0.62
C GLY A 186 12.87 -0.96 -1.17
N LEU A 187 11.62 -0.49 -1.23
CA LEU A 187 10.52 -1.23 -1.85
C LEU A 187 10.75 -1.46 -3.34
N THR A 188 11.17 -0.42 -4.06
CA THR A 188 11.47 -0.51 -5.49
C THR A 188 12.54 -1.56 -5.76
N ASP A 189 13.61 -1.53 -5.00
CA ASP A 189 14.76 -2.44 -5.18
C ASP A 189 14.42 -3.87 -4.74
N ALA A 190 13.65 -4.06 -3.66
CA ALA A 190 13.18 -5.37 -3.22
C ALA A 190 12.27 -6.07 -4.27
N LEU A 191 11.58 -5.29 -5.08
CA LEU A 191 10.81 -5.76 -6.23
C LEU A 191 11.68 -6.02 -7.48
N GLY A 192 12.99 -5.75 -7.45
CA GLY A 192 13.88 -5.84 -8.60
C GLY A 192 13.62 -4.75 -9.65
N GLY A 193 13.28 -3.54 -9.19
CA GLY A 193 12.87 -2.40 -10.01
C GLY A 193 11.39 -2.40 -10.36
N VAL A 194 10.87 -1.27 -10.85
CA VAL A 194 9.46 -1.08 -11.23
C VAL A 194 9.38 -0.54 -12.65
N GLU A 195 8.63 -1.20 -13.54
CA GLU A 195 8.40 -0.73 -14.91
C GLU A 195 7.36 0.39 -14.92
N VAL A 196 7.75 1.57 -15.37
CA VAL A 196 6.87 2.73 -15.57
C VAL A 196 6.80 3.10 -17.05
N ASP A 197 5.68 3.70 -17.46
CA ASP A 197 5.50 4.26 -18.79
C ASP A 197 5.70 5.77 -18.75
N VAL A 198 6.90 6.24 -19.05
CA VAL A 198 7.26 7.66 -19.07
C VAL A 198 6.53 8.37 -20.20
N LYS A 199 5.58 9.24 -19.90
CA LYS A 199 4.77 9.92 -20.90
C LYS A 199 5.50 11.11 -21.55
N ILE A 200 6.25 11.87 -20.75
CA ILE A 200 7.00 13.04 -21.18
C ILE A 200 8.46 12.79 -20.85
N PRO A 201 9.37 12.76 -21.85
CA PRO A 201 10.78 12.58 -21.59
C PRO A 201 11.36 13.80 -20.86
N PHE A 202 12.31 13.57 -19.96
CA PHE A 202 12.95 14.63 -19.19
C PHE A 202 14.30 14.21 -18.62
N ALA A 203 15.03 15.19 -18.11
CA ALA A 203 16.21 14.96 -17.26
C ALA A 203 16.05 15.80 -15.98
N PRO A 204 16.25 15.24 -14.77
CA PRO A 204 16.15 15.99 -13.55
C PRO A 204 17.10 17.21 -13.55
N ALA A 205 16.56 18.36 -13.17
CA ALA A 205 17.30 19.61 -13.14
C ALA A 205 18.24 19.72 -11.92
N SER A 206 17.99 18.89 -10.89
CA SER A 206 18.74 18.91 -9.62
C SER A 206 18.70 17.54 -8.91
N GLY A 207 19.50 17.41 -7.85
CA GLY A 207 19.54 16.18 -7.03
C GLY A 207 20.54 15.14 -7.52
N PRO A 208 20.58 13.95 -6.89
CA PRO A 208 21.55 12.89 -7.20
C PRO A 208 21.49 12.40 -8.65
N MET A 209 20.29 12.40 -9.24
CA MET A 209 20.04 11.94 -10.62
C MET A 209 20.05 13.09 -11.64
N LYS A 210 20.66 14.26 -11.30
CA LYS A 210 20.78 15.39 -12.23
C LYS A 210 21.40 14.97 -13.56
N GLY A 211 20.71 15.24 -14.66
CA GLY A 211 21.16 14.92 -16.02
C GLY A 211 20.91 13.48 -16.47
N HIS A 212 20.45 12.59 -15.60
CA HIS A 212 19.96 11.27 -16.03
C HIS A 212 18.74 11.44 -16.95
N TYR A 213 18.74 10.79 -18.12
CA TYR A 213 17.70 11.00 -19.10
C TYR A 213 16.62 9.89 -19.04
N TYR A 214 15.40 10.30 -18.72
CA TYR A 214 14.21 9.45 -18.79
C TYR A 214 13.59 9.58 -20.19
N ALA A 215 13.82 8.58 -21.05
CA ALA A 215 13.21 8.54 -22.37
C ALA A 215 11.70 8.26 -22.27
N ALA A 216 10.93 8.69 -23.27
CA ALA A 216 9.51 8.31 -23.37
C ALA A 216 9.35 6.81 -23.56
N GLY A 217 8.27 6.25 -23.01
CA GLY A 217 7.94 4.81 -23.10
C GLY A 217 8.28 4.04 -21.82
N LYS A 218 8.25 2.72 -21.93
CA LYS A 218 8.44 1.81 -20.79
C LYS A 218 9.91 1.76 -20.37
N GLN A 219 10.13 1.96 -19.09
CA GLN A 219 11.45 1.87 -18.45
C GLN A 219 11.32 1.19 -17.08
N THR A 220 12.27 0.33 -16.75
CA THR A 220 12.38 -0.25 -15.41
C THR A 220 13.29 0.64 -14.58
N LEU A 221 12.74 1.21 -13.50
CA LEU A 221 13.45 2.12 -12.60
C LEU A 221 13.87 1.38 -11.33
N ASN A 222 15.10 1.56 -10.89
CA ASN A 222 15.56 1.22 -9.54
C ASN A 222 15.09 2.28 -8.52
N GLY A 223 15.43 2.11 -7.24
CA GLY A 223 14.96 2.98 -6.17
C GLY A 223 15.35 4.45 -6.35
N ASP A 224 16.60 4.73 -6.72
CA ASP A 224 17.08 6.12 -6.91
C ASP A 224 16.47 6.77 -8.15
N GLU A 225 16.36 6.02 -9.25
CA GLU A 225 15.70 6.47 -10.48
C GLU A 225 14.21 6.73 -10.24
N ALA A 226 13.52 5.81 -9.54
CA ALA A 226 12.10 5.96 -9.19
C ALA A 226 11.87 7.18 -8.31
N LEU A 227 12.73 7.41 -7.30
CA LEU A 227 12.62 8.57 -6.42
C LEU A 227 12.82 9.88 -7.19
N ALA A 228 13.78 9.95 -8.10
CA ALA A 228 13.99 11.13 -8.94
C ALA A 228 12.79 11.34 -9.90
N PHE A 229 12.25 10.26 -10.48
CA PHE A 229 11.08 10.30 -11.36
C PHE A 229 9.84 10.91 -10.68
N VAL A 230 9.53 10.50 -9.44
CA VAL A 230 8.35 10.98 -8.70
C VAL A 230 8.54 12.35 -8.03
N ARG A 231 9.78 12.87 -7.98
CA ARG A 231 10.09 14.17 -7.36
C ARG A 231 10.32 15.28 -8.37
N GLU A 232 10.61 14.95 -9.63
CA GLU A 232 10.93 15.97 -10.62
C GLU A 232 9.70 16.84 -10.94
N ARG A 233 9.95 18.16 -10.96
CA ARG A 233 8.95 19.19 -11.31
C ARG A 233 9.50 20.30 -12.18
N LYS A 234 10.80 20.64 -12.00
CA LYS A 234 11.40 21.80 -12.65
C LYS A 234 11.63 21.59 -14.15
N SER A 235 11.68 20.34 -14.59
CA SER A 235 11.82 19.98 -15.99
C SER A 235 10.50 20.05 -16.79
N PHE A 236 9.38 20.38 -16.11
CA PHE A 236 8.04 20.41 -16.73
C PHE A 236 7.44 21.80 -16.65
N SER A 237 6.72 22.19 -17.71
CA SER A 237 6.05 23.50 -17.79
C SER A 237 4.91 23.67 -16.77
N ASP A 238 4.22 22.56 -16.42
CA ASP A 238 3.13 22.51 -15.45
C ASP A 238 3.58 22.03 -14.05
N GLY A 239 4.90 21.85 -13.86
CA GLY A 239 5.55 21.68 -12.58
C GLY A 239 4.94 20.59 -11.69
N ASP A 240 4.26 21.02 -10.64
CA ASP A 240 3.69 20.13 -9.63
C ASP A 240 2.58 19.21 -10.18
N TYR A 241 1.85 19.60 -11.21
CA TYR A 241 0.83 18.73 -11.83
C TYR A 241 1.49 17.51 -12.50
N GLN A 242 2.58 17.73 -13.26
CA GLN A 242 3.31 16.60 -13.86
C GLN A 242 3.96 15.71 -12.80
N ARG A 243 4.46 16.30 -11.71
CA ARG A 243 4.97 15.51 -10.58
C ARG A 243 3.89 14.58 -10.02
N VAL A 244 2.67 15.07 -9.78
CA VAL A 244 1.57 14.23 -9.28
C VAL A 244 1.22 13.14 -10.29
N ARG A 245 1.17 13.43 -11.60
CA ARG A 245 0.97 12.39 -12.63
C ARG A 245 2.07 11.33 -12.63
N ASN A 246 3.33 11.73 -12.45
CA ASN A 246 4.46 10.80 -12.32
C ASN A 246 4.32 9.94 -11.06
N GLN A 247 3.91 10.51 -9.93
CA GLN A 247 3.61 9.77 -8.70
C GLN A 247 2.50 8.74 -8.91
N GLN A 248 1.41 9.11 -9.56
CA GLN A 248 0.32 8.18 -9.88
C GLN A 248 0.76 7.08 -10.85
N THR A 249 1.54 7.41 -11.87
CA THR A 249 2.11 6.43 -12.81
C THR A 249 2.96 5.41 -12.08
N TYR A 250 3.84 5.87 -11.20
CA TYR A 250 4.69 5.00 -10.39
C TYR A 250 3.84 4.17 -9.40
N MET A 251 2.87 4.78 -8.72
CA MET A 251 2.01 4.07 -7.76
C MET A 251 1.20 2.96 -8.44
N LYS A 252 0.65 3.21 -9.62
CA LYS A 252 -0.01 2.16 -10.41
C LYS A 252 0.95 1.02 -10.75
N ALA A 253 2.16 1.35 -11.16
CA ALA A 253 3.19 0.37 -11.52
C ALA A 253 3.64 -0.47 -10.32
N ILE A 254 3.92 0.16 -9.16
CA ILE A 254 4.35 -0.55 -7.95
C ILE A 254 3.24 -1.43 -7.38
N ILE A 255 2.00 -0.95 -7.36
CA ILE A 255 0.84 -1.76 -6.94
C ILE A 255 0.71 -2.98 -7.87
N SER A 256 0.71 -2.75 -9.19
CA SER A 256 0.60 -3.84 -10.16
C SER A 256 1.68 -4.91 -9.96
N LYS A 257 2.93 -4.49 -9.70
CA LYS A 257 4.04 -5.42 -9.47
C LYS A 257 3.93 -6.11 -8.11
N THR A 258 3.52 -5.41 -7.08
CA THR A 258 3.34 -5.96 -5.72
C THR A 258 2.26 -7.04 -5.69
N ILE A 259 1.10 -6.79 -6.34
CA ILE A 259 -0.02 -7.75 -6.37
C ILE A 259 0.12 -8.81 -7.47
N ALA A 260 1.18 -8.75 -8.28
CA ALA A 260 1.44 -9.76 -9.29
C ALA A 260 1.60 -11.15 -8.64
N ARG A 261 1.04 -12.18 -9.28
CA ARG A 261 1.07 -13.53 -8.74
C ARG A 261 2.49 -14.00 -8.43
N ASP A 262 3.43 -13.72 -9.33
CA ASP A 262 4.84 -14.12 -9.19
C ASP A 262 5.50 -13.47 -7.96
N THR A 263 5.11 -12.23 -7.62
CA THR A 263 5.55 -11.55 -6.40
C THR A 263 4.95 -12.18 -5.16
N LEU A 264 3.61 -12.32 -5.11
CA LEU A 264 2.89 -12.80 -3.92
C LEU A 264 3.14 -14.29 -3.62
N THR A 265 3.44 -15.10 -4.63
CA THR A 265 3.76 -16.53 -4.44
C THR A 265 5.23 -16.79 -4.12
N ASN A 266 6.08 -15.76 -4.18
CA ASN A 266 7.50 -15.87 -3.82
C ASN A 266 7.73 -15.38 -2.37
N PRO A 267 7.88 -16.28 -1.40
CA PRO A 267 8.04 -15.90 0.01
C PRO A 267 9.33 -15.11 0.27
N VAL A 268 10.36 -15.30 -0.53
CA VAL A 268 11.61 -14.53 -0.40
C VAL A 268 11.38 -13.08 -0.81
N THR A 269 10.70 -12.84 -1.94
CA THR A 269 10.37 -11.48 -2.40
C THR A 269 9.45 -10.77 -1.40
N VAL A 270 8.40 -11.44 -0.91
CA VAL A 270 7.49 -10.85 0.09
C VAL A 270 8.23 -10.49 1.38
N ASN A 271 9.08 -11.39 1.88
CA ASN A 271 9.89 -11.09 3.07
C ASN A 271 10.87 -9.94 2.84
N SER A 272 11.53 -9.90 1.68
CA SER A 272 12.44 -8.80 1.32
C SER A 272 11.71 -7.45 1.25
N MET A 273 10.51 -7.42 0.67
CA MET A 273 9.68 -6.21 0.63
C MET A 273 9.32 -5.71 2.03
N VAL A 274 8.80 -6.60 2.88
CA VAL A 274 8.43 -6.24 4.25
C VAL A 274 9.64 -5.76 5.04
N SER A 275 10.76 -6.46 4.96
CA SER A 275 12.00 -6.09 5.67
C SER A 275 12.60 -4.78 5.16
N ALA A 276 12.54 -4.52 3.85
CA ALA A 276 13.08 -3.30 3.25
C ALA A 276 12.25 -2.06 3.56
N VAL A 277 10.94 -2.22 3.73
CA VAL A 277 10.00 -1.10 3.90
C VAL A 277 9.74 -0.78 5.37
N SER A 278 9.61 -1.81 6.22
CA SER A 278 9.16 -1.64 7.61
C SER A 278 9.95 -0.60 8.42
N PRO A 279 11.29 -0.49 8.33
CA PRO A 279 12.04 0.50 9.11
C PRO A 279 11.73 1.96 8.73
N PHE A 280 11.15 2.17 7.57
CA PHE A 280 10.93 3.46 6.95
C PHE A 280 9.45 3.83 6.81
N VAL A 281 8.60 3.05 7.47
CA VAL A 281 7.15 3.26 7.50
C VAL A 281 6.70 3.56 8.90
N SER A 282 5.95 4.65 9.05
CA SER A 282 5.25 4.99 10.27
C SER A 282 3.75 4.81 10.07
N VAL A 283 3.07 4.14 10.99
CA VAL A 283 1.63 3.87 10.93
C VAL A 283 0.95 4.17 12.24
N ASP A 284 -0.35 4.46 12.21
CA ASP A 284 -1.11 4.54 13.46
C ASP A 284 -1.08 3.22 14.24
N LYS A 285 -1.35 3.27 15.55
CA LYS A 285 -1.28 2.11 16.44
C LYS A 285 -2.14 0.93 16.00
N SER A 286 -3.28 1.22 15.41
CA SER A 286 -4.26 0.21 15.01
C SER A 286 -3.96 -0.40 13.63
N PHE A 287 -3.08 0.23 12.84
CA PHE A 287 -2.68 -0.25 11.51
C PHE A 287 -1.46 -1.18 11.62
N ASP A 288 -1.64 -2.27 12.32
CA ASP A 288 -0.63 -3.31 12.54
C ASP A 288 -0.66 -4.40 11.47
N ALA A 289 0.22 -5.40 11.59
CA ALA A 289 0.30 -6.51 10.66
C ALA A 289 -1.01 -7.31 10.56
N ALA A 290 -1.81 -7.38 11.65
CA ALA A 290 -3.09 -8.07 11.64
C ALA A 290 -4.14 -7.29 10.85
N ALA A 291 -4.21 -5.96 11.04
CA ALA A 291 -5.09 -5.07 10.27
C ALA A 291 -4.74 -5.09 8.77
N ILE A 292 -3.43 -4.99 8.44
CA ILE A 292 -2.95 -5.06 7.05
C ILE A 292 -3.23 -6.44 6.44
N GLY A 293 -2.99 -7.51 7.18
CA GLY A 293 -3.31 -8.88 6.74
C GLY A 293 -4.80 -9.08 6.48
N GLY A 294 -5.66 -8.56 7.36
CA GLY A 294 -7.11 -8.57 7.17
C GLY A 294 -7.54 -7.77 5.93
N LEU A 295 -6.94 -6.60 5.73
CA LEU A 295 -7.17 -5.78 4.55
C LEU A 295 -6.73 -6.50 3.26
N ALA A 296 -5.53 -7.08 3.26
CA ALA A 296 -5.00 -7.83 2.12
C ALA A 296 -5.91 -9.02 1.74
N LEU A 297 -6.44 -9.73 2.74
CA LEU A 297 -7.42 -10.81 2.50
C LEU A 297 -8.73 -10.27 1.92
N GLY A 298 -9.20 -9.11 2.39
CA GLY A 298 -10.38 -8.44 1.84
C GLY A 298 -10.19 -7.98 0.39
N LEU A 299 -8.96 -7.65 0.00
CA LEU A 299 -8.60 -7.15 -1.33
C LEU A 299 -7.94 -8.21 -2.23
N LYS A 300 -7.99 -9.49 -1.87
CA LYS A 300 -7.32 -10.59 -2.60
C LYS A 300 -7.70 -10.71 -4.09
N ASP A 301 -8.90 -10.26 -4.43
CA ASP A 301 -9.44 -10.31 -5.79
C ASP A 301 -9.20 -9.03 -6.60
N ILE A 302 -8.66 -7.97 -5.96
CA ILE A 302 -8.30 -6.70 -6.61
C ILE A 302 -7.16 -6.91 -7.60
N ARG A 303 -7.28 -6.27 -8.75
CA ARG A 303 -6.25 -6.20 -9.79
C ARG A 303 -5.84 -4.74 -10.01
N ALA A 304 -4.75 -4.53 -10.73
CA ALA A 304 -4.25 -3.17 -11.01
C ALA A 304 -5.30 -2.27 -11.69
N ASN A 305 -6.17 -2.85 -12.53
CA ASN A 305 -7.24 -2.11 -13.21
C ASN A 305 -8.40 -1.73 -12.28
N ASP A 306 -8.51 -2.35 -11.12
CA ASP A 306 -9.53 -2.04 -10.11
C ASP A 306 -9.05 -0.91 -9.18
N THR A 307 -7.83 -0.39 -9.39
CA THR A 307 -7.27 0.74 -8.67
C THR A 307 -7.35 1.99 -9.53
N VAL A 308 -8.17 2.94 -9.11
CA VAL A 308 -8.35 4.24 -9.78
C VAL A 308 -7.61 5.29 -8.99
N MET A 309 -6.73 6.03 -9.68
CA MET A 309 -5.98 7.14 -9.09
C MET A 309 -6.25 8.41 -9.88
N PHE A 310 -6.63 9.47 -9.20
CA PHE A 310 -6.84 10.78 -9.79
C PHE A 310 -6.41 11.89 -8.84
N THR A 311 -6.16 13.06 -9.38
CA THR A 311 -5.85 14.26 -8.59
C THR A 311 -7.16 14.94 -8.19
N LEU A 312 -7.25 15.42 -6.96
CA LEU A 312 -8.35 16.30 -6.55
C LEU A 312 -8.44 17.46 -7.53
N PRO A 313 -9.59 17.68 -8.19
CA PRO A 313 -9.76 18.81 -9.10
C PRO A 313 -9.47 20.14 -8.42
N THR A 314 -8.86 21.06 -9.17
CA THR A 314 -8.45 22.38 -8.69
C THR A 314 -8.82 23.46 -9.72
N LEU A 315 -8.89 24.69 -9.29
CA LEU A 315 -9.12 25.84 -10.17
C LEU A 315 -7.82 26.41 -10.77
N GLY A 316 -6.72 25.64 -10.66
CA GLY A 316 -5.41 26.04 -11.16
C GLY A 316 -4.52 26.66 -10.10
N THR A 317 -3.46 27.35 -10.54
CA THR A 317 -2.52 28.05 -9.67
C THR A 317 -2.97 29.48 -9.40
N GLY A 318 -2.63 29.99 -8.21
CA GLY A 318 -2.94 31.36 -7.80
C GLY A 318 -1.86 31.93 -6.89
N THR A 319 -2.14 33.09 -6.35
CA THR A 319 -1.29 33.77 -5.36
C THR A 319 -2.14 34.11 -4.15
N SER A 320 -1.72 33.71 -2.95
CA SER A 320 -2.37 34.06 -1.70
C SER A 320 -2.20 35.55 -1.35
N LEU A 321 -2.95 36.02 -0.38
CA LEU A 321 -2.90 37.42 0.05
C LEU A 321 -1.49 37.82 0.57
N ASP A 322 -0.75 36.85 1.12
CA ASP A 322 0.63 37.02 1.61
C ASP A 322 1.71 36.74 0.54
N GLY A 323 1.30 36.61 -0.75
CA GLY A 323 2.20 36.52 -1.90
C GLY A 323 2.76 35.12 -2.17
N GLN A 324 2.24 34.06 -1.54
CA GLN A 324 2.67 32.68 -1.82
C GLN A 324 2.05 32.17 -3.13
N SER A 325 2.81 31.43 -3.93
CA SER A 325 2.24 30.61 -5.02
C SER A 325 1.46 29.44 -4.44
N ILE A 326 0.20 29.30 -4.79
CA ILE A 326 -0.73 28.32 -4.26
C ILE A 326 -1.45 27.55 -5.38
N VAL A 327 -2.07 26.43 -5.03
CA VAL A 327 -3.07 25.75 -5.84
C VAL A 327 -4.44 26.07 -5.27
N VAL A 328 -5.31 26.63 -6.12
CA VAL A 328 -6.64 27.07 -5.70
C VAL A 328 -7.59 25.88 -5.62
N ALA A 329 -8.16 25.65 -4.45
CA ALA A 329 -9.09 24.54 -4.23
C ALA A 329 -10.40 24.73 -5.00
N ASP A 330 -10.86 23.68 -5.68
CA ASP A 330 -12.20 23.60 -6.23
C ASP A 330 -13.17 23.10 -5.14
N THR A 331 -13.81 24.03 -4.46
CA THR A 331 -14.74 23.72 -3.36
C THR A 331 -15.97 22.93 -3.80
N ASN A 332 -16.40 23.08 -5.07
CA ASN A 332 -17.50 22.30 -5.61
C ASN A 332 -17.10 20.84 -5.80
N ALA A 333 -15.96 20.58 -6.44
CA ALA A 333 -15.42 19.23 -6.60
C ALA A 333 -15.16 18.56 -5.24
N ILE A 334 -14.62 19.29 -4.26
CA ILE A 334 -14.41 18.80 -2.89
C ILE A 334 -15.75 18.38 -2.26
N SER A 335 -16.78 19.21 -2.38
CA SER A 335 -18.11 18.92 -1.83
C SER A 335 -18.75 17.69 -2.49
N GLU A 336 -18.63 17.57 -3.82
CA GLU A 336 -19.13 16.40 -4.56
C GLU A 336 -18.41 15.11 -4.16
N ILE A 337 -17.08 15.15 -4.02
CA ILE A 337 -16.28 14.02 -3.56
C ILE A 337 -16.66 13.66 -2.12
N ALA A 338 -16.81 14.64 -1.23
CA ALA A 338 -17.24 14.42 0.15
C ALA A 338 -18.62 13.74 0.20
N ALA A 339 -19.58 14.20 -0.62
CA ALA A 339 -20.89 13.59 -0.74
C ALA A 339 -20.84 12.16 -1.32
N ALA A 340 -19.95 11.90 -2.26
CA ALA A 340 -19.74 10.57 -2.83
C ALA A 340 -19.11 9.61 -1.81
N LEU A 341 -18.10 10.06 -1.07
CA LEU A 341 -17.47 9.30 0.01
C LEU A 341 -18.46 8.94 1.12
N SER A 342 -19.32 9.90 1.54
CA SER A 342 -20.31 9.66 2.61
C SER A 342 -21.34 8.60 2.25
N LYS A 343 -21.59 8.38 0.94
CA LYS A 343 -22.52 7.39 0.41
C LYS A 343 -21.82 6.11 -0.07
N ASP A 344 -20.50 6.02 0.10
CA ASP A 344 -19.67 4.93 -0.46
C ASP A 344 -19.85 4.78 -2.00
N GLN A 345 -19.94 5.92 -2.70
CA GLN A 345 -20.23 6.02 -4.14
C GLN A 345 -19.15 6.80 -4.92
N LEU A 346 -17.90 6.78 -4.44
CA LEU A 346 -16.81 7.48 -5.13
C LEU A 346 -16.60 6.97 -6.57
N GLY A 347 -16.89 5.69 -6.83
CA GLY A 347 -16.87 5.14 -8.18
C GLY A 347 -17.86 5.81 -9.14
N ALA A 348 -19.05 6.17 -8.68
CA ALA A 348 -20.02 6.91 -9.49
C ALA A 348 -19.54 8.32 -9.84
N TYR A 349 -18.89 9.02 -8.89
CA TYR A 349 -18.24 10.30 -9.13
C TYR A 349 -17.14 10.17 -10.20
N VAL A 350 -16.25 9.17 -10.04
CA VAL A 350 -15.16 8.90 -10.99
C VAL A 350 -15.70 8.70 -12.41
N THR A 351 -16.75 7.89 -12.57
CA THR A 351 -17.36 7.64 -13.88
C THR A 351 -18.03 8.88 -14.45
N ALA A 352 -18.78 9.64 -13.64
CA ALA A 352 -19.44 10.86 -14.08
C ALA A 352 -18.46 11.93 -14.58
N HIS A 353 -17.23 11.95 -14.07
CA HIS A 353 -16.19 12.92 -14.43
C HIS A 353 -15.08 12.34 -15.33
N ALA A 354 -15.25 11.10 -15.82
CA ALA A 354 -14.28 10.39 -16.69
C ALA A 354 -12.86 10.32 -16.10
N LEU A 355 -12.76 10.04 -14.78
CA LEU A 355 -11.50 10.01 -14.04
C LEU A 355 -10.89 8.59 -13.90
N GLU A 356 -11.42 7.59 -14.60
CA GLU A 356 -10.96 6.18 -14.49
C GLU A 356 -9.49 6.02 -14.90
N LYS A 357 -8.99 6.91 -15.75
CA LYS A 357 -7.58 6.90 -16.21
C LYS A 357 -6.70 7.91 -15.47
N GLY A 358 -7.27 8.61 -14.52
CA GLY A 358 -6.68 9.78 -13.87
C GLY A 358 -6.92 11.07 -14.68
N ASN A 359 -6.41 12.20 -14.17
CA ASN A 359 -6.52 13.54 -14.78
C ASN A 359 -5.16 14.26 -14.78
#